data_ea6dcae286260cb400d615213210212b
#
_entry.id   ea6dcae286260cb400d615213210212b
#
_cell.length_a   1.000
_cell.length_b   1.000
_cell.length_c   1.000
_cell.angle_alpha   90.00
_cell.angle_beta   90.00
_cell.angle_gamma   90.00
#
_symmetry.space_group_name_H-M   'P 1'
#
loop_
_entity.id
_entity.type
_entity.pdbx_description
1 polymer ?
#
loop_
_entity_poly.entity_id
_entity_poly.type
_entity_poly.pdbx_seq_one_letter_code
_entity_poly.pdbx_strand_id
1 'polypeptide(L)'
;MRLLVLGGTQFLGRHVASAALERGHDVATFTRGVSGPPPEGARALHGDRDDPEALPRVLGEWAPELVVDTSARTRAAARHAAAVLGGVRGYAFVSSLNAYRGWPPGPVGPEDGEATWDTDEDGYGPNKAYAERVLGASVGPGFLTARAGLVVGPHDYVHRLGWWLERIHRGGRVVVPAAGPCSQAEPIALVDARDLAGWLVGMAEAGTGGAVNATGPTGMTTLGGLLDLCREVTGGDAEWVPVPEADLLAAGVEEWVHLPLWLRREVARTAWDVDTARARDLGLPSRALGATVADTWAWQQEDRRPRYSPNGLPEPGLPPVLEAALLGSR
;
A
#
# COMPACT_ATOMS: atom_id res chain seq x y z
N MET A 1 19.61 17.33 -2.36
CA MET A 1 18.67 18.04 -1.46
C MET A 1 18.46 17.22 -0.22
N ARG A 2 18.02 17.84 0.88
CA ARG A 2 17.68 17.12 2.13
C ARG A 2 16.24 16.63 2.02
N LEU A 3 16.06 15.31 2.07
CA LEU A 3 14.77 14.66 1.95
C LEU A 3 14.43 13.88 3.23
N LEU A 4 13.30 14.20 3.83
CA LEU A 4 12.77 13.52 5.00
C LEU A 4 11.72 12.47 4.58
N VAL A 5 11.92 11.23 5.00
CA VAL A 5 10.91 10.18 4.89
C VAL A 5 10.23 9.99 6.25
N LEU A 6 8.97 10.36 6.37
CA LEU A 6 8.15 10.02 7.52
C LEU A 6 7.66 8.59 7.39
N GLY A 7 8.27 7.69 8.12
CA GLY A 7 8.36 6.24 7.92
C GLY A 7 9.78 5.88 7.45
N GLY A 8 9.96 4.88 6.60
CA GLY A 8 11.25 4.67 5.92
C GLY A 8 12.02 3.41 6.30
N THR A 9 11.51 2.61 7.25
CA THR A 9 12.17 1.35 7.64
C THR A 9 11.45 0.11 7.12
N GLN A 10 10.21 0.22 6.70
CA GLN A 10 9.41 -0.89 6.20
C GLN A 10 8.79 -0.57 4.84
N PHE A 11 8.60 -1.59 4.02
CA PHE A 11 7.84 -1.61 2.78
C PHE A 11 8.00 -0.34 1.92
N LEU A 12 6.88 0.34 1.59
CA LEU A 12 6.89 1.52 0.73
C LEU A 12 7.88 2.58 1.23
N GLY A 13 7.88 2.88 2.53
CA GLY A 13 8.78 3.89 3.09
C GLY A 13 10.26 3.52 2.93
N ARG A 14 10.60 2.22 3.04
CA ARG A 14 11.96 1.73 2.77
C ARG A 14 12.36 1.94 1.32
N HIS A 15 11.47 1.62 0.38
CA HIS A 15 11.70 1.86 -1.05
C HIS A 15 11.83 3.36 -1.37
N VAL A 16 11.03 4.22 -0.72
CA VAL A 16 11.17 5.68 -0.85
C VAL A 16 12.54 6.15 -0.38
N ALA A 17 13.01 5.69 0.78
CA ALA A 17 14.33 6.06 1.28
C ALA A 17 15.45 5.56 0.35
N SER A 18 15.36 4.34 -0.17
CA SER A 18 16.32 3.79 -1.15
C SER A 18 16.31 4.60 -2.45
N ALA A 19 15.13 4.87 -3.03
CA ALA A 19 15.01 5.64 -4.26
C ALA A 19 15.56 7.08 -4.12
N ALA A 20 15.38 7.69 -2.94
CA ALA A 20 15.92 9.02 -2.67
C ALA A 20 17.46 9.00 -2.56
N LEU A 21 18.03 7.98 -1.92
CA LEU A 21 19.49 7.79 -1.85
C LEU A 21 20.10 7.56 -3.23
N GLU A 22 19.50 6.72 -4.06
CA GLU A 22 19.92 6.44 -5.44
C GLU A 22 19.93 7.71 -6.31
N ARG A 23 19.05 8.67 -6.00
CA ARG A 23 19.00 9.98 -6.66
C ARG A 23 19.94 11.02 -6.05
N GLY A 24 20.77 10.63 -5.07
CA GLY A 24 21.81 11.48 -4.46
C GLY A 24 21.29 12.49 -3.43
N HIS A 25 20.15 12.24 -2.81
CA HIS A 25 19.66 13.07 -1.70
C HIS A 25 20.39 12.77 -0.38
N ASP A 26 20.50 13.78 0.49
CA ASP A 26 20.77 13.60 1.92
C ASP A 26 19.47 13.17 2.61
N VAL A 27 19.34 11.88 2.92
CA VAL A 27 18.10 11.26 3.36
C VAL A 27 18.08 11.05 4.87
N ALA A 28 17.00 11.49 5.52
CA ALA A 28 16.68 11.11 6.88
C ALA A 28 15.34 10.38 6.94
N THR A 29 15.24 9.38 7.80
CA THR A 29 13.98 8.66 8.07
C THR A 29 13.53 8.94 9.50
N PHE A 30 12.25 9.28 9.70
CA PHE A 30 11.68 9.47 11.02
C PHE A 30 10.72 8.36 11.38
N THR A 31 11.07 7.57 12.38
CA THR A 31 10.34 6.37 12.81
C THR A 31 10.46 6.16 14.32
N ARG A 32 9.66 5.23 14.86
CA ARG A 32 9.79 4.82 16.27
C ARG A 32 11.00 3.93 16.55
N GLY A 33 11.74 3.50 15.52
CA GLY A 33 12.91 2.62 15.66
C GLY A 33 12.62 1.16 15.95
N VAL A 34 11.36 0.71 15.90
CA VAL A 34 10.95 -0.66 16.29
C VAL A 34 10.94 -1.68 15.15
N SER A 35 11.02 -1.22 13.90
CA SER A 35 10.87 -2.06 12.70
C SER A 35 12.20 -2.36 11.99
N GLY A 36 13.30 -2.10 12.62
CA GLY A 36 14.64 -2.26 12.08
C GLY A 36 15.26 -0.95 11.54
N PRO A 37 16.50 -1.02 11.05
CA PRO A 37 17.23 0.14 10.54
C PRO A 37 16.70 0.60 9.18
N PRO A 38 16.86 1.88 8.83
CA PRO A 38 16.64 2.36 7.48
C PRO A 38 17.63 1.74 6.49
N PRO A 39 17.48 1.97 5.17
CA PRO A 39 18.50 1.66 4.18
C PRO A 39 19.84 2.29 4.53
N GLU A 40 20.93 1.61 4.16
CA GLU A 40 22.29 2.12 4.35
C GLU A 40 22.44 3.48 3.64
N GLY A 41 23.09 4.43 4.32
CA GLY A 41 23.22 5.81 3.85
C GLY A 41 22.14 6.76 4.35
N ALA A 42 20.99 6.27 4.82
CA ALA A 42 19.98 7.13 5.40
C ALA A 42 20.21 7.36 6.90
N ARG A 43 20.04 8.62 7.34
CA ARG A 43 20.08 9.00 8.75
C ARG A 43 18.82 8.50 9.47
N ALA A 44 18.98 7.78 10.57
CA ALA A 44 17.89 7.37 11.43
C ALA A 44 17.54 8.49 12.44
N LEU A 45 16.30 8.97 12.42
CA LEU A 45 15.71 9.85 13.43
C LEU A 45 14.61 9.09 14.15
N HIS A 46 14.61 9.10 15.48
CA HIS A 46 13.67 8.33 16.28
C HIS A 46 12.72 9.20 17.10
N GLY A 47 11.43 8.88 17.01
CA GLY A 47 10.39 9.53 17.79
C GLY A 47 9.00 9.01 17.42
N ASP A 48 8.02 9.33 18.26
CA ASP A 48 6.62 9.06 17.96
C ASP A 48 6.00 10.25 17.24
N ARG A 49 5.27 10.02 16.17
CA ARG A 49 4.57 11.05 15.40
C ARG A 49 3.40 11.67 16.16
N ASP A 50 2.88 10.97 17.16
CA ASP A 50 1.79 11.46 18.00
C ASP A 50 2.30 12.33 19.16
N ASP A 51 3.64 12.41 19.39
CA ASP A 51 4.30 13.39 20.26
C ASP A 51 4.63 14.67 19.44
N PRO A 52 4.02 15.83 19.78
CA PRO A 52 4.24 17.09 19.04
C PRO A 52 5.69 17.59 19.10
N GLU A 53 6.43 17.21 20.14
CA GLU A 53 7.80 17.66 20.34
C GLU A 53 8.84 16.71 19.70
N ALA A 54 8.43 15.49 19.30
CA ALA A 54 9.38 14.50 18.83
C ALA A 54 10.07 14.92 17.52
N LEU A 55 9.29 15.36 16.52
CA LEU A 55 9.82 15.70 15.20
C LEU A 55 10.71 16.97 15.27
N PRO A 56 10.30 18.11 15.86
CA PRO A 56 11.17 19.28 15.98
C PRO A 56 12.46 18.97 16.74
N ARG A 57 12.38 18.21 17.83
CA ARG A 57 13.54 17.85 18.66
C ARG A 57 14.61 17.08 17.88
N VAL A 58 14.21 16.10 17.05
CA VAL A 58 15.19 15.25 16.32
C VAL A 58 15.66 15.88 15.03
N LEU A 59 14.90 16.79 14.43
CA LEU A 59 15.35 17.57 13.28
C LEU A 59 16.44 18.57 13.68
N GLY A 60 16.29 19.27 14.82
CA GLY A 60 17.23 20.29 15.23
C GLY A 60 17.44 21.32 14.12
N GLU A 61 18.70 21.51 13.71
CA GLU A 61 19.07 22.42 12.61
C GLU A 61 18.97 21.76 11.21
N TRP A 62 18.72 20.45 11.13
CA TRP A 62 18.57 19.77 9.84
C TRP A 62 17.18 20.02 9.28
N ALA A 63 17.06 21.02 8.43
CA ALA A 63 15.80 21.42 7.81
C ALA A 63 15.60 20.66 6.48
N PRO A 64 14.57 19.81 6.34
CA PRO A 64 14.28 19.16 5.08
C PRO A 64 13.76 20.17 4.03
N GLU A 65 14.12 19.95 2.78
CA GLU A 65 13.60 20.68 1.62
C GLU A 65 12.45 19.91 0.98
N LEU A 66 12.50 18.57 1.07
CA LEU A 66 11.52 17.64 0.52
C LEU A 66 11.03 16.69 1.62
N VAL A 67 9.78 16.30 1.53
CA VAL A 67 9.16 15.30 2.42
C VAL A 67 8.40 14.27 1.60
N VAL A 68 8.59 12.98 1.95
CA VAL A 68 7.69 11.91 1.54
C VAL A 68 7.11 11.26 2.79
N ASP A 69 5.79 11.35 2.95
CA ASP A 69 5.09 10.87 4.14
C ASP A 69 4.31 9.59 3.85
N THR A 70 4.80 8.47 4.34
CA THR A 70 4.17 7.15 4.20
C THR A 70 3.42 6.70 5.46
N SER A 71 3.39 7.49 6.52
CA SER A 71 3.03 7.00 7.85
C SER A 71 2.04 7.87 8.65
N ALA A 72 1.44 8.94 8.08
CA ALA A 72 0.36 9.67 8.76
C ALA A 72 -0.92 8.84 8.81
N ARG A 73 -1.18 8.22 9.95
CA ARG A 73 -2.34 7.36 10.21
C ARG A 73 -3.33 7.97 11.20
N THR A 74 -2.85 8.85 12.06
CA THR A 74 -3.65 9.55 13.05
C THR A 74 -3.79 11.03 12.66
N ARG A 75 -4.84 11.66 13.14
CA ARG A 75 -5.03 13.11 12.98
C ARG A 75 -3.95 13.91 13.70
N ALA A 76 -3.46 13.40 14.85
CA ALA A 76 -2.36 14.02 15.59
C ALA A 76 -1.09 14.06 14.75
N ALA A 77 -0.67 12.92 14.18
CA ALA A 77 0.51 12.83 13.32
C ALA A 77 0.45 13.81 12.13
N ALA A 78 -0.73 13.99 11.52
CA ALA A 78 -0.92 14.94 10.43
C ALA A 78 -0.77 16.40 10.89
N ARG A 79 -1.39 16.77 12.02
CA ARG A 79 -1.27 18.13 12.60
C ARG A 79 0.18 18.47 12.98
N HIS A 80 0.88 17.54 13.64
CA HIS A 80 2.26 17.76 14.07
C HIS A 80 3.20 17.91 12.87
N ALA A 81 3.02 17.09 11.82
CA ALA A 81 3.77 17.24 10.58
C ALA A 81 3.47 18.59 9.88
N ALA A 82 2.21 19.00 9.80
CA ALA A 82 1.81 20.27 9.22
C ALA A 82 2.43 21.48 9.95
N ALA A 83 2.47 21.43 11.28
CA ALA A 83 3.05 22.51 12.09
C ALA A 83 4.57 22.68 11.87
N VAL A 84 5.29 21.59 11.59
CA VAL A 84 6.76 21.60 11.47
C VAL A 84 7.23 21.72 10.02
N LEU A 85 6.50 21.14 9.08
CA LEU A 85 6.93 20.92 7.70
C LEU A 85 6.15 21.73 6.66
N GLY A 86 5.36 22.71 7.06
CA GLY A 86 4.54 23.53 6.17
C GLY A 86 5.32 24.39 5.17
N GLY A 87 6.62 24.64 5.40
CA GLY A 87 7.45 25.49 4.54
C GLY A 87 8.32 24.73 3.55
N VAL A 88 8.18 23.40 3.41
CA VAL A 88 9.01 22.61 2.50
C VAL A 88 8.63 22.85 1.04
N ARG A 89 9.61 22.73 0.15
CA ARG A 89 9.45 22.93 -1.30
C ARG A 89 8.51 21.91 -1.95
N GLY A 90 8.58 20.66 -1.51
CA GLY A 90 7.76 19.57 -2.02
C GLY A 90 7.42 18.56 -0.95
N TYR A 91 6.14 18.18 -0.88
CA TYR A 91 5.61 17.22 0.07
C TYR A 91 4.71 16.21 -0.64
N ALA A 92 5.17 14.97 -0.74
CA ALA A 92 4.37 13.88 -1.28
C ALA A 92 3.78 13.03 -0.14
N PHE A 93 2.47 13.10 0.04
CA PHE A 93 1.74 12.35 1.05
C PHE A 93 1.12 11.08 0.47
N VAL A 94 1.42 9.94 1.05
CA VAL A 94 0.78 8.67 0.73
C VAL A 94 -0.55 8.57 1.45
N SER A 95 -1.61 8.94 0.74
CA SER A 95 -2.99 8.76 1.13
C SER A 95 -3.49 7.37 0.69
N SER A 96 -4.76 7.20 0.50
CA SER A 96 -5.39 5.94 0.11
C SER A 96 -6.66 6.22 -0.68
N LEU A 97 -7.07 5.30 -1.54
CA LEU A 97 -8.42 5.29 -2.13
C LEU A 97 -9.52 5.28 -1.05
N ASN A 98 -9.21 4.78 0.15
CA ASN A 98 -10.14 4.87 1.31
C ASN A 98 -10.43 6.31 1.76
N ALA A 99 -9.69 7.32 1.29
CA ALA A 99 -10.03 8.71 1.53
C ALA A 99 -11.33 9.12 0.81
N TYR A 100 -11.70 8.44 -0.25
CA TYR A 100 -12.99 8.60 -0.91
C TYR A 100 -14.10 7.95 -0.10
N ARG A 101 -15.21 8.67 0.10
CA ARG A 101 -16.34 8.19 0.86
C ARG A 101 -17.09 7.04 0.17
N GLY A 102 -17.02 6.98 -1.16
CA GLY A 102 -17.68 5.95 -1.97
C GLY A 102 -16.81 4.72 -2.26
N TRP A 103 -15.59 4.62 -1.73
CA TRP A 103 -14.71 3.49 -1.98
C TRP A 103 -14.36 2.71 -0.71
N PRO A 104 -14.39 1.35 -0.71
CA PRO A 104 -15.06 0.51 -1.70
C PRO A 104 -16.58 0.66 -1.67
N PRO A 105 -17.38 0.26 -2.69
CA PRO A 105 -16.99 -0.51 -3.89
C PRO A 105 -16.49 0.35 -5.07
N GLY A 106 -16.65 1.65 -5.08
CA GLY A 106 -16.38 2.48 -6.26
C GLY A 106 -17.54 2.41 -7.31
N PRO A 107 -17.27 2.66 -8.61
CA PRO A 107 -15.98 3.04 -9.20
C PRO A 107 -15.46 4.39 -8.69
N VAL A 108 -14.19 4.70 -9.03
CA VAL A 108 -13.57 5.99 -8.69
C VAL A 108 -13.24 6.75 -9.98
N GLY A 109 -13.85 7.90 -10.16
CA GLY A 109 -13.60 8.82 -11.28
C GLY A 109 -12.36 9.70 -11.09
N PRO A 110 -12.26 10.81 -11.86
CA PRO A 110 -11.23 11.82 -11.69
C PRO A 110 -11.21 12.40 -10.27
N GLU A 111 -10.02 12.76 -9.78
CA GLU A 111 -9.76 13.10 -8.38
C GLU A 111 -10.57 14.27 -7.81
N ASP A 112 -10.92 15.23 -8.65
CA ASP A 112 -11.68 16.44 -8.30
C ASP A 112 -13.21 16.23 -8.37
N GLY A 113 -13.67 15.15 -9.00
CA GLY A 113 -15.07 14.77 -9.08
C GLY A 113 -15.58 13.94 -7.90
N GLU A 114 -14.68 13.43 -7.07
CA GLU A 114 -14.99 12.43 -6.05
C GLU A 114 -14.99 13.01 -4.64
N ALA A 115 -16.06 12.73 -3.88
CA ALA A 115 -16.16 13.20 -2.52
C ALA A 115 -15.26 12.41 -1.55
N THR A 116 -14.40 13.10 -0.84
CA THR A 116 -13.64 12.54 0.29
C THR A 116 -14.43 12.61 1.60
N TRP A 117 -13.96 11.87 2.61
CA TRP A 117 -14.52 11.95 3.95
C TRP A 117 -14.39 13.35 4.53
N ASP A 118 -15.50 13.89 5.03
CA ASP A 118 -15.55 15.12 5.81
C ASP A 118 -16.36 14.83 7.08
N THR A 119 -15.69 14.27 8.08
CA THR A 119 -16.28 13.83 9.34
C THR A 119 -15.26 13.90 10.46
N ASP A 120 -15.74 14.05 11.70
CA ASP A 120 -14.91 13.96 12.90
C ASP A 120 -14.76 12.54 13.44
N GLU A 121 -15.41 11.56 12.84
CA GLU A 121 -15.25 10.16 13.19
C GLU A 121 -13.80 9.69 12.96
N ASP A 122 -13.34 8.82 13.84
CA ASP A 122 -12.04 8.17 13.69
C ASP A 122 -12.16 6.96 12.75
N GLY A 123 -11.14 6.74 11.95
CA GLY A 123 -11.11 5.63 11.01
C GLY A 123 -10.05 5.83 9.93
N TYR A 124 -9.66 4.77 9.26
CA TYR A 124 -8.56 4.83 8.30
C TYR A 124 -8.81 5.83 7.16
N GLY A 125 -9.95 5.72 6.48
CA GLY A 125 -10.33 6.63 5.40
C GLY A 125 -10.53 8.08 5.87
N PRO A 126 -11.37 8.31 6.91
CA PRO A 126 -11.53 9.62 7.52
C PRO A 126 -10.21 10.30 7.95
N ASN A 127 -9.29 9.54 8.55
CA ASN A 127 -8.01 10.08 8.97
C ASN A 127 -7.10 10.43 7.77
N LYS A 128 -7.15 9.65 6.70
CA LYS A 128 -6.43 9.97 5.46
C LYS A 128 -6.96 11.25 4.83
N ALA A 129 -8.27 11.38 4.67
CA ALA A 129 -8.91 12.59 4.15
C ALA A 129 -8.62 13.83 5.03
N TYR A 130 -8.64 13.66 6.34
CA TYR A 130 -8.25 14.72 7.28
C TYR A 130 -6.79 15.16 7.08
N ALA A 131 -5.87 14.19 6.94
CA ALA A 131 -4.45 14.48 6.71
C ALA A 131 -4.23 15.22 5.38
N GLU A 132 -4.93 14.84 4.30
CA GLU A 132 -4.90 15.57 3.02
C GLU A 132 -5.22 17.05 3.19
N ARG A 133 -6.31 17.37 3.92
CA ARG A 133 -6.74 18.76 4.14
C ARG A 133 -5.74 19.56 4.98
N VAL A 134 -5.28 18.98 6.10
CA VAL A 134 -4.42 19.70 7.05
C VAL A 134 -3.02 19.93 6.47
N LEU A 135 -2.43 18.92 5.86
CA LEU A 135 -1.11 19.00 5.22
C LEU A 135 -1.16 19.90 3.99
N GLY A 136 -2.19 19.76 3.15
CA GLY A 136 -2.36 20.60 1.97
C GLY A 136 -2.53 22.07 2.28
N ALA A 137 -3.29 22.41 3.33
CA ALA A 137 -3.44 23.79 3.80
C ALA A 137 -2.13 24.38 4.32
N SER A 138 -1.26 23.55 4.92
CA SER A 138 0.01 24.01 5.48
C SER A 138 1.13 24.14 4.44
N VAL A 139 1.26 23.17 3.52
CA VAL A 139 2.33 23.12 2.51
C VAL A 139 1.99 23.98 1.28
N GLY A 140 0.72 24.00 0.87
CA GLY A 140 0.28 24.77 -0.29
C GLY A 140 0.58 24.08 -1.62
N PRO A 141 0.98 24.83 -2.69
CA PRO A 141 1.03 24.32 -4.06
C PRO A 141 1.93 23.10 -4.29
N GLY A 142 2.98 22.93 -3.49
CA GLY A 142 3.91 21.81 -3.57
C GLY A 142 3.44 20.54 -2.85
N PHE A 143 2.17 20.46 -2.41
CA PHE A 143 1.60 19.32 -1.73
C PHE A 143 0.93 18.36 -2.69
N LEU A 144 1.49 17.16 -2.82
CA LEU A 144 0.90 16.06 -3.57
C LEU A 144 0.21 15.08 -2.62
N THR A 145 -1.02 14.73 -2.93
CA THR A 145 -1.75 13.62 -2.32
C THR A 145 -1.76 12.41 -3.26
N ALA A 146 -1.02 11.37 -2.95
CA ALA A 146 -1.08 10.10 -3.65
C ALA A 146 -2.11 9.19 -2.99
N ARG A 147 -3.32 9.09 -3.53
CA ARG A 147 -4.35 8.16 -3.08
C ARG A 147 -4.02 6.77 -3.60
N ALA A 148 -3.16 6.08 -2.84
CA ALA A 148 -2.66 4.78 -3.23
C ALA A 148 -3.76 3.72 -3.20
N GLY A 149 -3.77 2.85 -4.23
CA GLY A 149 -4.53 1.62 -4.26
C GLY A 149 -3.81 0.50 -3.51
N LEU A 150 -3.82 -0.69 -4.08
CA LEU A 150 -3.19 -1.87 -3.49
C LEU A 150 -1.70 -1.91 -3.83
N VAL A 151 -0.87 -1.52 -2.87
CA VAL A 151 0.60 -1.57 -3.01
C VAL A 151 1.08 -2.98 -2.71
N VAL A 152 1.94 -3.52 -3.59
CA VAL A 152 2.56 -4.86 -3.47
C VAL A 152 4.05 -4.79 -3.79
N GLY A 153 4.80 -5.80 -3.42
CA GLY A 153 6.23 -5.87 -3.74
C GLY A 153 7.09 -6.38 -2.59
N PRO A 154 8.42 -6.42 -2.77
CA PRO A 154 9.36 -6.78 -1.71
C PRO A 154 9.19 -5.93 -0.46
N HIS A 155 9.52 -6.49 0.71
CA HIS A 155 9.38 -5.86 2.02
C HIS A 155 7.94 -5.59 2.49
N ASP A 156 6.92 -6.15 1.82
CA ASP A 156 5.52 -6.02 2.26
C ASP A 156 5.27 -6.80 3.56
N TYR A 157 5.13 -6.05 4.66
CA TYR A 157 4.83 -6.62 5.97
C TYR A 157 3.35 -7.02 6.13
N VAL A 158 2.45 -6.49 5.29
CA VAL A 158 1.03 -6.87 5.29
C VAL A 158 0.82 -8.25 4.71
N HIS A 159 1.74 -8.66 3.83
CA HIS A 159 1.90 -10.03 3.37
C HIS A 159 0.71 -10.61 2.55
N ARG A 160 -0.10 -9.77 1.92
CA ARG A 160 -1.25 -10.27 1.16
C ARG A 160 -0.84 -11.08 -0.06
N LEU A 161 0.04 -10.53 -0.90
CA LEU A 161 0.62 -11.25 -2.05
C LEU A 161 1.52 -12.38 -1.55
N GLY A 162 2.30 -12.10 -0.52
CA GLY A 162 3.24 -13.06 0.07
C GLY A 162 2.57 -14.32 0.60
N TRP A 163 1.40 -14.21 1.22
CA TRP A 163 0.65 -15.39 1.66
C TRP A 163 0.25 -16.30 0.49
N TRP A 164 -0.20 -15.74 -0.62
CA TRP A 164 -0.52 -16.52 -1.82
C TRP A 164 0.71 -17.23 -2.38
N LEU A 165 1.85 -16.53 -2.44
CA LEU A 165 3.11 -17.12 -2.89
C LEU A 165 3.52 -18.32 -2.02
N GLU A 166 3.48 -18.18 -0.70
CA GLU A 166 3.81 -19.26 0.22
C GLU A 166 2.79 -20.40 0.17
N ARG A 167 1.49 -20.07 0.10
CA ARG A 167 0.44 -21.09 0.04
C ARG A 167 0.52 -21.91 -1.25
N ILE A 168 0.75 -21.28 -2.37
CA ILE A 168 0.86 -21.89 -3.69
C ILE A 168 2.15 -22.70 -3.80
N HIS A 169 3.27 -22.18 -3.28
CA HIS A 169 4.55 -22.90 -3.25
C HIS A 169 4.47 -24.20 -2.45
N ARG A 170 3.70 -24.26 -1.37
CA ARG A 170 3.47 -25.50 -0.61
C ARG A 170 2.77 -26.58 -1.43
N GLY A 171 2.13 -26.21 -2.51
CA GLY A 171 1.47 -27.13 -3.42
C GLY A 171 0.20 -27.80 -2.89
N GLY A 172 -0.20 -28.88 -3.55
CA GLY A 172 -1.40 -29.63 -3.25
C GLY A 172 -2.69 -28.85 -3.53
N ARG A 173 -3.79 -29.29 -2.92
CA ARG A 173 -5.11 -28.66 -3.12
C ARG A 173 -5.21 -27.31 -2.42
N VAL A 174 -5.53 -26.27 -3.17
CA VAL A 174 -5.59 -24.87 -2.72
C VAL A 174 -6.99 -24.31 -2.94
N VAL A 175 -7.64 -23.87 -1.87
CA VAL A 175 -8.94 -23.20 -1.95
C VAL A 175 -8.78 -21.87 -2.67
N VAL A 176 -9.58 -21.67 -3.72
CA VAL A 176 -9.69 -20.40 -4.45
C VAL A 176 -11.15 -20.03 -4.64
N PRO A 177 -11.51 -18.73 -4.71
CA PRO A 177 -12.85 -18.34 -5.10
C PRO A 177 -13.18 -18.91 -6.48
N ALA A 178 -14.36 -19.49 -6.67
CA ALA A 178 -14.70 -20.10 -7.95
C ALA A 178 -14.67 -19.08 -9.09
N ALA A 179 -14.18 -19.46 -10.27
CA ALA A 179 -14.27 -18.67 -11.50
C ALA A 179 -15.71 -18.71 -12.08
N GLY A 180 -16.04 -17.87 -13.04
CA GLY A 180 -17.36 -17.78 -13.63
C GLY A 180 -18.08 -16.53 -13.17
N PRO A 181 -19.32 -16.58 -12.69
CA PRO A 181 -20.01 -15.38 -12.18
C PRO A 181 -19.49 -14.99 -10.78
N CYS A 182 -18.18 -15.04 -10.53
CA CYS A 182 -17.59 -14.81 -9.22
C CYS A 182 -16.32 -13.95 -9.29
N SER A 183 -15.85 -13.55 -8.12
CA SER A 183 -14.80 -12.54 -7.92
C SER A 183 -13.41 -12.90 -8.45
N GLN A 184 -13.12 -14.17 -8.76
CA GLN A 184 -11.81 -14.52 -9.33
C GLN A 184 -11.63 -13.98 -10.77
N ALA A 185 -12.74 -13.82 -11.52
CA ALA A 185 -12.71 -13.28 -12.87
C ALA A 185 -12.75 -11.74 -12.90
N GLU A 186 -13.03 -11.09 -11.77
CA GLU A 186 -13.10 -9.63 -11.71
C GLU A 186 -11.70 -9.01 -11.72
N PRO A 187 -11.54 -7.81 -12.29
CA PRO A 187 -10.25 -7.13 -12.37
C PRO A 187 -9.70 -6.82 -10.99
N ILE A 188 -8.37 -6.77 -10.91
CA ILE A 188 -7.63 -6.27 -9.77
C ILE A 188 -6.53 -5.32 -10.27
N ALA A 189 -6.32 -4.22 -9.56
CA ALA A 189 -5.29 -3.24 -9.87
C ALA A 189 -4.28 -3.16 -8.73
N LEU A 190 -3.00 -3.32 -9.09
CA LEU A 190 -1.88 -3.37 -8.17
C LEU A 190 -0.84 -2.32 -8.57
N VAL A 191 -0.17 -1.72 -7.59
CA VAL A 191 0.99 -0.85 -7.84
C VAL A 191 2.22 -1.41 -7.13
N ASP A 192 3.33 -1.53 -7.85
CA ASP A 192 4.60 -1.95 -7.23
C ASP A 192 5.13 -0.85 -6.32
N ALA A 193 5.53 -1.22 -5.10
CA ALA A 193 6.05 -0.30 -4.10
C ALA A 193 7.28 0.48 -4.58
N ARG A 194 8.10 -0.10 -5.46
CA ARG A 194 9.31 0.55 -6.02
C ARG A 194 8.94 1.59 -7.06
N ASP A 195 7.94 1.30 -7.89
CA ASP A 195 7.42 2.23 -8.90
C ASP A 195 6.80 3.45 -8.22
N LEU A 196 5.93 3.19 -7.24
CA LEU A 196 5.31 4.25 -6.45
C LEU A 196 6.36 5.07 -5.69
N ALA A 197 7.35 4.44 -5.09
CA ALA A 197 8.41 5.10 -4.32
C ALA A 197 9.24 6.05 -5.19
N GLY A 198 9.76 5.58 -6.31
CA GLY A 198 10.55 6.40 -7.24
C GLY A 198 9.76 7.58 -7.79
N TRP A 199 8.48 7.34 -8.11
CA TRP A 199 7.57 8.38 -8.57
C TRP A 199 7.28 9.44 -7.49
N LEU A 200 7.01 9.03 -6.24
CA LEU A 200 6.79 9.96 -5.11
C LEU A 200 7.99 10.88 -4.87
N VAL A 201 9.21 10.33 -4.94
CA VAL A 201 10.44 11.14 -4.83
C VAL A 201 10.51 12.16 -5.97
N GLY A 202 10.28 11.75 -7.22
CA GLY A 202 10.26 12.64 -8.36
C GLY A 202 9.19 13.74 -8.27
N MET A 203 8.02 13.43 -7.76
CA MET A 203 6.94 14.42 -7.55
C MET A 203 7.32 15.43 -6.47
N ALA A 204 7.93 14.99 -5.37
CA ALA A 204 8.43 15.90 -4.33
C ALA A 204 9.55 16.81 -4.87
N GLU A 205 10.49 16.29 -5.65
CA GLU A 205 11.55 17.08 -6.30
C GLU A 205 10.99 18.16 -7.22
N ALA A 206 9.97 17.82 -8.01
CA ALA A 206 9.33 18.74 -8.94
C ALA A 206 8.43 19.78 -8.23
N GLY A 207 8.10 19.58 -6.95
CA GLY A 207 7.10 20.38 -6.24
C GLY A 207 5.71 20.24 -6.85
N THR A 208 5.41 19.06 -7.40
CA THR A 208 4.11 18.75 -8.00
C THR A 208 3.05 18.66 -6.93
N GLY A 209 1.93 19.35 -7.11
CA GLY A 209 0.82 19.35 -6.17
C GLY A 209 -0.47 18.75 -6.72
N GLY A 210 -1.43 18.62 -5.80
CA GLY A 210 -2.78 18.12 -6.08
C GLY A 210 -2.97 16.64 -5.76
N ALA A 211 -4.20 16.15 -5.91
CA ALA A 211 -4.54 14.75 -5.67
C ALA A 211 -4.27 13.87 -6.91
N VAL A 212 -3.85 12.62 -6.70
CA VAL A 212 -3.60 11.64 -7.76
C VAL A 212 -4.02 10.25 -7.31
N ASN A 213 -4.83 9.56 -8.09
CA ASN A 213 -5.18 8.15 -7.90
C ASN A 213 -3.98 7.27 -8.26
N ALA A 214 -3.14 6.95 -7.27
CA ALA A 214 -1.86 6.30 -7.45
C ALA A 214 -1.97 4.78 -7.32
N THR A 215 -2.53 4.14 -8.35
CA THR A 215 -2.67 2.68 -8.42
C THR A 215 -2.33 2.17 -9.83
N GLY A 216 -2.28 0.85 -10.00
CA GLY A 216 -2.12 0.25 -11.32
C GLY A 216 -3.34 0.49 -12.22
N PRO A 217 -3.17 0.34 -13.53
CA PRO A 217 -4.25 0.57 -14.49
C PRO A 217 -5.38 -0.46 -14.31
N THR A 218 -6.61 0.00 -14.44
CA THR A 218 -7.80 -0.86 -14.48
C THR A 218 -7.64 -1.96 -15.51
N GLY A 219 -7.98 -3.19 -15.12
CA GLY A 219 -7.89 -4.36 -16.01
C GLY A 219 -6.48 -4.92 -16.25
N MET A 220 -5.48 -4.50 -15.46
CA MET A 220 -4.12 -5.04 -15.59
C MET A 220 -4.04 -6.57 -15.38
N THR A 221 -4.89 -7.11 -14.54
CA THR A 221 -5.04 -8.55 -14.30
C THR A 221 -6.37 -8.84 -13.62
N THR A 222 -6.65 -10.14 -13.39
CA THR A 222 -7.71 -10.62 -12.50
C THR A 222 -7.08 -11.32 -11.29
N LEU A 223 -7.87 -11.58 -10.24
CA LEU A 223 -7.37 -12.38 -9.11
C LEU A 223 -6.88 -13.76 -9.61
N GLY A 224 -7.64 -14.43 -10.48
CA GLY A 224 -7.22 -15.72 -11.07
C GLY A 224 -5.91 -15.62 -11.84
N GLY A 225 -5.77 -14.59 -12.69
CA GLY A 225 -4.53 -14.36 -13.44
C GLY A 225 -3.32 -14.09 -12.54
N LEU A 226 -3.52 -13.37 -11.43
CA LEU A 226 -2.48 -13.18 -10.42
C LEU A 226 -2.08 -14.50 -9.75
N LEU A 227 -3.04 -15.36 -9.39
CA LEU A 227 -2.76 -16.65 -8.75
C LEU A 227 -2.03 -17.60 -9.69
N ASP A 228 -2.40 -17.63 -10.98
CA ASP A 228 -1.69 -18.42 -11.99
C ASP A 228 -0.25 -17.93 -12.15
N LEU A 229 -0.02 -16.62 -12.16
CA LEU A 229 1.32 -16.04 -12.20
C LEU A 229 2.13 -16.40 -10.94
N CYS A 230 1.51 -16.38 -9.75
CA CYS A 230 2.17 -16.84 -8.52
C CYS A 230 2.59 -18.32 -8.62
N ARG A 231 1.76 -19.18 -9.21
CA ARG A 231 2.08 -20.59 -9.42
C ARG A 231 3.26 -20.77 -10.39
N GLU A 232 3.27 -20.02 -11.47
CA GLU A 232 4.38 -20.02 -12.44
C GLU A 232 5.70 -19.60 -11.76
N VAL A 233 5.69 -18.50 -11.03
CA VAL A 233 6.89 -17.94 -10.38
C VAL A 233 7.42 -18.84 -9.26
N THR A 234 6.53 -19.42 -8.46
CA THR A 234 6.96 -20.28 -7.32
C THR A 234 7.33 -21.70 -7.74
N GLY A 235 6.94 -22.12 -8.95
CA GLY A 235 7.10 -23.51 -9.42
C GLY A 235 6.29 -24.51 -8.60
N GLY A 236 5.28 -24.06 -7.85
CA GLY A 236 4.43 -24.92 -7.03
C GLY A 236 3.50 -25.78 -7.87
N ASP A 237 3.16 -26.97 -7.36
CA ASP A 237 2.22 -27.94 -7.95
C ASP A 237 0.78 -27.75 -7.44
N ALA A 238 0.40 -26.51 -7.13
CA ALA A 238 -0.91 -26.17 -6.59
C ALA A 238 -2.05 -26.57 -7.54
N GLU A 239 -3.00 -27.32 -7.01
CA GLU A 239 -4.25 -27.70 -7.67
C GLU A 239 -5.38 -26.80 -7.16
N TRP A 240 -5.98 -26.01 -8.05
CA TRP A 240 -7.08 -25.11 -7.66
C TRP A 240 -8.33 -25.88 -7.29
N VAL A 241 -8.86 -25.64 -6.10
CA VAL A 241 -10.18 -26.10 -5.64
C VAL A 241 -11.11 -24.91 -5.59
N PRO A 242 -11.89 -24.67 -6.67
CA PRO A 242 -12.81 -23.54 -6.73
C PRO A 242 -13.98 -23.74 -5.76
N VAL A 243 -14.19 -22.76 -4.87
CA VAL A 243 -15.30 -22.76 -3.91
C VAL A 243 -16.22 -21.57 -4.23
N PRO A 244 -17.53 -21.80 -4.42
CA PRO A 244 -18.50 -20.73 -4.64
C PRO A 244 -18.47 -19.71 -3.52
N GLU A 245 -18.65 -18.43 -3.89
CA GLU A 245 -18.64 -17.31 -2.92
C GLU A 245 -19.64 -17.52 -1.77
N ALA A 246 -20.83 -18.02 -2.06
CA ALA A 246 -21.82 -18.31 -1.03
C ALA A 246 -21.34 -19.36 -0.01
N ASP A 247 -20.59 -20.38 -0.47
CA ASP A 247 -20.06 -21.41 0.40
C ASP A 247 -18.87 -20.91 1.22
N LEU A 248 -18.03 -20.04 0.65
CA LEU A 248 -16.96 -19.34 1.39
C LEU A 248 -17.55 -18.52 2.53
N LEU A 249 -18.56 -17.70 2.24
CA LEU A 249 -19.22 -16.87 3.24
C LEU A 249 -19.95 -17.70 4.31
N ALA A 250 -20.64 -18.77 3.91
CA ALA A 250 -21.32 -19.68 4.84
C ALA A 250 -20.34 -20.40 5.78
N ALA A 251 -19.12 -20.66 5.32
CA ALA A 251 -18.04 -21.22 6.14
C ALA A 251 -17.34 -20.18 7.03
N GLY A 252 -17.71 -18.90 6.98
CA GLY A 252 -17.11 -17.83 7.76
C GLY A 252 -15.79 -17.30 7.20
N VAL A 253 -15.54 -17.47 5.88
CA VAL A 253 -14.38 -16.87 5.22
C VAL A 253 -14.59 -15.36 5.12
N GLU A 254 -13.66 -14.61 5.68
CA GLU A 254 -13.66 -13.15 5.65
C GLU A 254 -12.90 -12.65 4.42
N GLU A 255 -13.53 -11.71 3.69
CA GLU A 255 -12.89 -10.99 2.59
C GLU A 255 -11.62 -10.30 3.08
N TRP A 256 -10.63 -10.20 2.19
CA TRP A 256 -9.42 -9.43 2.44
C TRP A 256 -8.49 -9.98 3.53
N VAL A 257 -9.02 -10.80 4.46
CA VAL A 257 -8.30 -11.40 5.58
C VAL A 257 -7.97 -12.85 5.28
N HIS A 258 -8.98 -13.73 5.21
CA HIS A 258 -8.77 -15.18 5.05
C HIS A 258 -8.34 -15.56 3.64
N LEU A 259 -8.88 -14.91 2.61
CA LEU A 259 -8.38 -14.99 1.25
C LEU A 259 -7.88 -13.59 0.85
N PRO A 260 -6.58 -13.32 1.06
CA PRO A 260 -6.03 -12.00 0.78
C PRO A 260 -6.26 -11.60 -0.68
N LEU A 261 -6.52 -10.31 -0.93
CA LEU A 261 -6.81 -9.74 -2.25
C LEU A 261 -8.19 -10.14 -2.82
N TRP A 262 -8.89 -11.07 -2.20
CA TRP A 262 -10.25 -11.42 -2.58
C TRP A 262 -11.26 -10.45 -1.98
N LEU A 263 -12.19 -10.00 -2.82
CA LEU A 263 -13.38 -9.25 -2.46
C LEU A 263 -14.60 -9.97 -3.04
N ARG A 264 -15.73 -9.88 -2.36
CA ARG A 264 -17.00 -10.37 -2.91
C ARG A 264 -17.27 -9.70 -4.26
N ARG A 265 -17.90 -10.44 -5.15
CA ARG A 265 -18.14 -9.99 -6.52
C ARG A 265 -18.82 -8.63 -6.62
N GLU A 266 -19.81 -8.36 -5.76
CA GLU A 266 -20.53 -7.09 -5.76
C GLU A 266 -19.62 -5.88 -5.50
N VAL A 267 -18.51 -6.08 -4.75
CA VAL A 267 -17.48 -5.09 -4.47
C VAL A 267 -16.39 -5.15 -5.53
N ALA A 268 -15.88 -6.34 -5.86
CA ALA A 268 -14.75 -6.54 -6.75
C ALA A 268 -14.99 -5.97 -8.16
N ARG A 269 -16.23 -5.99 -8.65
CA ARG A 269 -16.60 -5.51 -10.00
C ARG A 269 -16.22 -4.06 -10.27
N THR A 270 -16.22 -3.22 -9.26
CA THR A 270 -16.00 -1.78 -9.40
C THR A 270 -14.89 -1.24 -8.51
N ALA A 271 -14.45 -2.00 -7.50
CA ALA A 271 -13.43 -1.53 -6.55
C ALA A 271 -12.11 -1.11 -7.23
N TRP A 272 -11.77 -1.75 -8.34
CA TRP A 272 -10.55 -1.50 -9.09
C TRP A 272 -10.78 -0.77 -10.42
N ASP A 273 -12.01 -0.30 -10.65
CA ASP A 273 -12.33 0.62 -11.73
C ASP A 273 -12.04 2.05 -11.24
N VAL A 274 -10.79 2.45 -11.41
CA VAL A 274 -10.23 3.70 -10.89
C VAL A 274 -9.64 4.49 -12.05
N ASP A 275 -10.04 5.75 -12.21
CA ASP A 275 -9.40 6.64 -13.18
C ASP A 275 -7.98 6.96 -12.72
N THR A 276 -7.00 6.50 -13.50
CA THR A 276 -5.57 6.70 -13.27
C THR A 276 -4.91 7.57 -14.35
N ALA A 277 -5.71 8.30 -15.13
CA ALA A 277 -5.20 9.12 -16.22
C ALA A 277 -4.15 10.13 -15.72
N ARG A 278 -4.44 10.83 -14.64
CA ARG A 278 -3.53 11.80 -14.04
C ARG A 278 -2.22 11.16 -13.55
N ALA A 279 -2.29 9.98 -12.91
CA ALA A 279 -1.08 9.27 -12.49
C ALA A 279 -0.18 8.92 -13.67
N ARG A 280 -0.77 8.41 -14.76
CA ARG A 280 -0.06 8.11 -16.01
C ARG A 280 0.54 9.35 -16.64
N ASP A 281 -0.22 10.46 -16.75
CA ASP A 281 0.24 11.72 -17.33
C ASP A 281 1.38 12.36 -16.51
N LEU A 282 1.40 12.12 -15.20
CA LEU A 282 2.49 12.47 -14.28
C LEU A 282 3.60 11.42 -14.22
N GLY A 283 3.55 10.40 -15.08
CA GLY A 283 4.63 9.44 -15.27
C GLY A 283 4.74 8.36 -14.17
N LEU A 284 3.64 8.02 -13.46
CA LEU A 284 3.66 6.86 -12.57
C LEU A 284 3.88 5.59 -13.40
N PRO A 285 5.02 4.89 -13.23
CA PRO A 285 5.28 3.69 -14.00
C PRO A 285 4.42 2.51 -13.51
N SER A 286 4.25 1.54 -14.40
CA SER A 286 3.61 0.26 -14.09
C SER A 286 4.48 -0.83 -14.68
N ARG A 287 5.38 -1.40 -13.87
CA ARG A 287 6.22 -2.52 -14.30
C ARG A 287 5.41 -3.77 -14.61
N ALA A 288 5.99 -4.69 -15.35
CA ALA A 288 5.37 -6.00 -15.61
C ALA A 288 5.07 -6.70 -14.28
N LEU A 289 3.83 -7.14 -14.08
CA LEU A 289 3.38 -7.78 -12.84
C LEU A 289 4.21 -9.01 -12.49
N GLY A 290 4.67 -9.77 -13.50
CA GLY A 290 5.57 -10.90 -13.31
C GLY A 290 6.87 -10.53 -12.60
N ALA A 291 7.44 -9.36 -12.88
CA ALA A 291 8.63 -8.87 -12.17
C ALA A 291 8.33 -8.56 -10.70
N THR A 292 7.18 -7.95 -10.41
CA THR A 292 6.74 -7.68 -9.03
C THR A 292 6.56 -8.98 -8.24
N VAL A 293 5.90 -9.97 -8.84
CA VAL A 293 5.66 -11.28 -8.20
C VAL A 293 6.96 -12.04 -7.97
N ALA A 294 7.85 -12.09 -8.99
CA ALA A 294 9.13 -12.77 -8.89
C ALA A 294 10.05 -12.17 -7.84
N ASP A 295 10.18 -10.83 -7.83
CA ASP A 295 11.05 -10.13 -6.86
C ASP A 295 10.49 -10.22 -5.44
N THR A 296 9.14 -10.22 -5.28
CA THR A 296 8.51 -10.44 -3.98
C THR A 296 8.83 -11.85 -3.48
N TRP A 297 8.73 -12.84 -4.34
CA TRP A 297 9.05 -14.23 -3.99
C TRP A 297 10.52 -14.39 -3.63
N ALA A 298 11.44 -13.87 -4.44
CA ALA A 298 12.88 -13.91 -4.17
C ALA A 298 13.21 -13.29 -2.80
N TRP A 299 12.67 -12.09 -2.53
CA TRP A 299 12.82 -11.44 -1.23
C TRP A 299 12.31 -12.30 -0.07
N GLN A 300 11.15 -12.97 -0.22
CA GLN A 300 10.61 -13.83 0.84
C GLN A 300 11.49 -15.05 1.12
N GLN A 301 12.21 -15.56 0.13
CA GLN A 301 13.14 -16.69 0.33
C GLN A 301 14.41 -16.25 1.08
N GLU A 302 14.84 -15.01 0.92
CA GLU A 302 16.02 -14.44 1.58
C GLU A 302 15.71 -13.95 2.99
N ASP A 303 14.57 -13.24 3.17
CA ASP A 303 14.17 -12.63 4.44
C ASP A 303 13.11 -13.47 5.16
N ARG A 304 13.54 -14.41 5.99
CA ARG A 304 12.69 -15.29 6.80
C ARG A 304 12.36 -14.73 8.18
N ARG A 305 12.63 -13.45 8.42
CA ARG A 305 12.32 -12.84 9.72
C ARG A 305 10.82 -12.84 9.99
N PRO A 306 10.39 -12.99 11.26
CA PRO A 306 8.98 -12.85 11.62
C PRO A 306 8.45 -11.50 11.12
N ARG A 307 7.29 -11.52 10.48
CA ARG A 307 6.68 -10.31 9.95
C ARG A 307 6.07 -9.52 11.09
N TYR A 308 6.47 -8.27 11.19
CA TYR A 308 5.95 -7.35 12.19
C TYR A 308 4.78 -6.55 11.60
N SER A 309 3.58 -6.77 12.13
CA SER A 309 2.43 -5.91 11.83
C SER A 309 2.31 -4.80 12.87
N PRO A 310 2.79 -3.59 12.58
CA PRO A 310 2.80 -2.48 13.56
C PRO A 310 1.40 -1.97 13.92
N ASN A 311 0.35 -2.48 13.28
CA ASN A 311 -0.99 -1.90 13.30
C ASN A 311 -2.06 -2.81 13.87
N GLY A 312 -1.68 -3.95 14.45
CA GLY A 312 -2.65 -4.94 14.92
C GLY A 312 -3.54 -5.52 13.81
N LEU A 313 -3.13 -5.40 12.54
CA LEU A 313 -3.84 -6.04 11.45
C LEU A 313 -3.81 -7.56 11.64
N PRO A 314 -4.92 -8.26 11.39
CA PRO A 314 -4.93 -9.71 11.43
C PRO A 314 -3.91 -10.27 10.43
N GLU A 315 -3.28 -11.38 10.78
CA GLU A 315 -2.41 -12.09 9.85
C GLU A 315 -3.26 -12.59 8.67
N PRO A 316 -2.87 -12.27 7.42
CA PRO A 316 -3.64 -12.69 6.27
C PRO A 316 -3.51 -14.19 6.04
N GLY A 317 -4.59 -14.79 5.62
CA GLY A 317 -4.59 -16.18 5.16
C GLY A 317 -5.71 -17.04 5.73
N LEU A 318 -6.00 -18.09 5.01
CA LEU A 318 -7.04 -19.04 5.38
C LEU A 318 -6.53 -19.95 6.51
N PRO A 319 -7.20 -19.95 7.67
CA PRO A 319 -6.81 -20.83 8.78
C PRO A 319 -6.78 -22.30 8.32
N PRO A 320 -5.75 -23.09 8.70
CA PRO A 320 -5.62 -24.49 8.25
C PRO A 320 -6.85 -25.35 8.53
N VAL A 321 -7.51 -25.16 9.67
CA VAL A 321 -8.74 -25.89 10.02
C VAL A 321 -9.89 -25.55 9.07
N LEU A 322 -10.03 -24.27 8.72
CA LEU A 322 -11.07 -23.81 7.80
C LEU A 322 -10.78 -24.27 6.37
N GLU A 323 -9.52 -24.20 5.95
CA GLU A 323 -9.11 -24.73 4.63
C GLU A 323 -9.37 -26.23 4.51
N ALA A 324 -9.01 -27.02 5.54
CA ALA A 324 -9.27 -28.45 5.55
C ALA A 324 -10.77 -28.80 5.49
N ALA A 325 -11.62 -28.05 6.19
CA ALA A 325 -13.06 -28.21 6.12
C ALA A 325 -13.62 -27.95 4.71
N LEU A 326 -13.19 -26.87 4.06
CA LEU A 326 -13.57 -26.52 2.70
C LEU A 326 -13.07 -27.55 1.67
N LEU A 327 -11.88 -28.10 1.84
CA LEU A 327 -11.32 -29.15 0.98
C LEU A 327 -11.97 -30.51 1.21
N GLY A 328 -12.39 -30.84 2.43
CA GLY A 328 -13.02 -32.11 2.78
C GLY A 328 -14.48 -32.21 2.32
N SER A 329 -15.12 -31.09 2.04
CA SER A 329 -16.50 -31.03 1.52
C SER A 329 -16.59 -31.11 -0.02
N ARG A 330 -15.46 -31.31 -0.72
CA ARG A 330 -15.33 -31.25 -2.20
C ARG A 330 -14.70 -32.50 -2.80
#